data_7aa0ad1b534809f7877f738af85642cf
#
_entry.id   7aa0ad1b534809f7877f738af85642cf
#
_cell.length_a   1.000
_cell.length_b   1.000
_cell.length_c   1.000
_cell.angle_alpha   90.00
_cell.angle_beta   90.00
_cell.angle_gamma   90.00
#
_symmetry.space_group_name_H-M   'P 1'
#
loop_
_entity.id
_entity.type
_entity.pdbx_description
1 polymer ?
#
loop_
_entity_poly.entity_id
_entity_poly.type
_entity_poly.pdbx_seq_one_letter_code
_entity_poly.pdbx_strand_id
1 'polypeptide(L)' 'MIEIPVFTDSYIDGRFVRDLSLPDGCLLIAIKRGSHEIIPRGNTELLAGDYLVILLKESIASSVQEELILHCNKITM' A
#
# COMPACT_ATOMS: atom_id res chain seq x y z
N MET A 1 1.38 10.46 7.48
CA MET A 1 1.93 9.67 6.36
C MET A 1 2.52 8.40 6.90
N ILE A 2 2.20 7.28 6.30
CA ILE A 2 2.68 5.97 6.74
C ILE A 2 3.33 5.21 5.58
N GLU A 3 4.19 4.23 5.91
CA GLU A 3 4.78 3.33 4.93
C GLU A 3 4.33 1.91 5.28
N ILE A 4 3.80 1.21 4.31
CA ILE A 4 3.29 -0.15 4.48
C ILE A 4 4.07 -1.09 3.56
N PRO A 5 4.73 -2.13 4.11
CA PRO A 5 5.46 -3.07 3.27
C PRO A 5 4.52 -4.01 2.53
N VAL A 6 4.96 -4.43 1.34
CA VAL A 6 4.30 -5.49 0.58
C VAL A 6 5.03 -6.79 0.89
N PHE A 7 4.38 -7.71 1.56
CA PHE A 7 4.95 -9.00 1.89
C PHE A 7 4.74 -10.01 0.77
N THR A 8 5.67 -10.94 0.64
CA THR A 8 5.56 -12.05 -0.31
C THR A 8 4.27 -12.84 -0.05
N ASP A 9 3.54 -13.13 -1.12
CA ASP A 9 2.26 -13.86 -1.08
C ASP A 9 1.15 -13.14 -0.31
N SER A 10 1.32 -11.85 -0.02
CA SER A 10 0.25 -11.05 0.55
C SER A 10 -0.80 -10.76 -0.53
N TYR A 11 -1.98 -10.30 -0.09
CA TYR A 11 -3.08 -9.99 -1.00
C TYR A 11 -2.69 -9.04 -2.12
N ILE A 12 -1.81 -8.07 -1.84
CA ILE A 12 -1.45 -7.04 -2.82
C ILE A 12 -0.19 -7.38 -3.63
N ASP A 13 0.53 -8.45 -3.29
CA ASP A 13 1.71 -8.87 -4.05
C ASP A 13 1.27 -9.29 -5.47
N GLY A 14 1.79 -8.61 -6.48
CA GLY A 14 1.45 -8.84 -7.87
C GLY A 14 0.19 -8.14 -8.35
N ARG A 15 -0.46 -7.35 -7.51
CA ARG A 15 -1.63 -6.56 -7.90
C ARG A 15 -1.21 -5.22 -8.48
N PHE A 16 -2.10 -4.62 -9.28
CA PHE A 16 -1.88 -3.27 -9.80
C PHE A 16 -2.44 -2.22 -8.85
N VAL A 17 -1.87 -1.01 -8.91
CA VAL A 17 -2.35 0.10 -8.08
C VAL A 17 -3.85 0.31 -8.24
N ARG A 18 -4.37 0.19 -9.46
CA ARG A 18 -5.81 0.37 -9.72
C ARG A 18 -6.69 -0.65 -9.00
N ASP A 19 -6.10 -1.77 -8.55
CA ASP A 19 -6.82 -2.83 -7.83
C ASP A 19 -6.82 -2.62 -6.32
N LEU A 20 -6.12 -1.59 -5.83
CA LEU A 20 -6.11 -1.27 -4.41
C LEU A 20 -7.39 -0.56 -4.03
N SER A 21 -8.06 -1.07 -2.99
CA SER A 21 -9.23 -0.41 -2.41
C SER A 21 -8.80 0.31 -1.15
N LEU A 22 -8.41 1.58 -1.31
CA LEU A 22 -8.04 2.40 -0.15
C LEU A 22 -9.29 3.05 0.43
N PRO A 23 -9.39 3.12 1.77
CA PRO A 23 -10.50 3.83 2.40
C PRO A 23 -10.48 5.32 2.07
N ASP A 24 -11.62 5.99 2.20
CA ASP A 24 -11.71 7.44 2.03
C ASP A 24 -10.75 8.14 2.98
N GLY A 25 -10.10 9.17 2.50
CA GLY A 25 -9.12 9.91 3.28
C GLY A 25 -7.71 9.35 3.20
N CYS A 26 -7.50 8.32 2.40
CA CYS A 26 -6.18 7.72 2.15
C CYS A 26 -5.76 7.96 0.72
N LEU A 27 -4.48 8.29 0.51
CA LEU A 27 -3.95 8.53 -0.82
C LEU A 27 -2.56 7.89 -0.94
N LEU A 28 -2.39 7.00 -1.91
CA LEU A 28 -1.09 6.42 -2.23
C LEU A 28 -0.28 7.47 -3.00
N ILE A 29 0.80 7.95 -2.42
CA ILE A 29 1.60 9.02 -2.99
C ILE A 29 2.92 8.57 -3.59
N ALA A 30 3.44 7.42 -3.17
CA ALA A 30 4.70 6.90 -3.71
C ALA A 30 4.84 5.42 -3.39
N ILE A 31 5.73 4.75 -4.13
CA ILE A 31 6.15 3.37 -3.88
C ILE A 31 7.67 3.38 -3.80
N LYS A 32 8.21 2.89 -2.69
CA LYS A 32 9.67 2.75 -2.55
C LYS A 32 10.07 1.34 -2.92
N ARG A 33 10.92 1.22 -3.93
CA ARG A 33 11.41 -0.06 -4.42
C ARG A 33 12.93 -0.04 -4.42
N GLY A 34 13.55 -0.69 -3.45
CA GLY A 34 14.99 -0.60 -3.26
C GLY A 34 15.39 0.84 -2.96
N SER A 35 16.32 1.38 -3.74
CA SER A 35 16.75 2.77 -3.62
C SER A 35 15.95 3.72 -4.52
N HIS A 36 14.95 3.21 -5.23
CA HIS A 36 14.14 3.99 -6.15
C HIS A 36 12.80 4.38 -5.55
N GLU A 37 12.28 5.51 -6.00
CA GLU A 37 10.95 5.96 -5.64
C GLU A 37 10.12 6.03 -6.92
N ILE A 38 8.98 5.39 -6.90
CA ILE A 38 8.10 5.25 -8.06
C ILE A 38 6.85 6.09 -7.83
N ILE A 39 6.47 6.90 -8.83
CA ILE A 39 5.21 7.62 -8.80
C ILE A 39 4.12 6.62 -9.22
N PRO A 40 3.16 6.30 -8.35
CA PRO A 40 2.18 5.27 -8.65
C PRO A 40 1.19 5.72 -9.74
N ARG A 41 0.90 4.79 -10.62
CA ARG A 41 -0.14 4.93 -11.65
C ARG A 41 -1.06 3.72 -11.56
N GLY A 42 -2.22 3.80 -12.19
CA GLY A 42 -3.16 2.68 -12.15
C GLY A 42 -2.57 1.37 -12.64
N ASN A 43 -1.66 1.41 -13.63
CA ASN A 43 -1.03 0.23 -14.21
C ASN A 43 0.31 -0.13 -13.57
N THR A 44 0.68 0.50 -12.46
CA THR A 44 1.89 0.13 -11.73
C THR A 44 1.63 -1.14 -10.93
N GLU A 45 2.48 -2.16 -11.14
CA GLU A 45 2.37 -3.41 -10.40
C GLU A 45 3.08 -3.30 -9.06
N LEU A 46 2.44 -3.83 -8.01
CA LEU A 46 3.01 -3.89 -6.67
C LEU A 46 3.75 -5.21 -6.51
N LEU A 47 4.97 -5.15 -5.98
CA LEU A 47 5.82 -6.33 -5.83
C LEU A 47 6.24 -6.50 -4.38
N ALA A 48 6.45 -7.74 -3.97
CA ALA A 48 6.99 -8.05 -2.64
C ALA A 48 8.30 -7.29 -2.43
N GLY A 49 8.48 -6.70 -1.26
CA GLY A 49 9.63 -5.87 -0.94
C GLY A 49 9.42 -4.39 -1.17
N ASP A 50 8.33 -4.00 -1.84
CA ASP A 50 7.97 -2.60 -1.99
C ASP A 50 7.45 -2.03 -0.67
N TYR A 51 7.56 -0.70 -0.51
CA TYR A 51 6.91 0.03 0.57
C TYR A 51 5.94 1.03 -0.03
N LEU A 52 4.69 0.97 0.40
CA LEU A 52 3.65 1.89 -0.05
C LEU A 52 3.64 3.10 0.88
N VAL A 53 3.82 4.30 0.32
CA VAL A 53 3.77 5.54 1.09
C VAL A 53 2.36 6.12 0.95
N ILE A 54 1.63 6.16 2.04
CA ILE A 54 0.22 6.56 2.05
C ILE A 54 0.01 7.77 2.94
N LEU A 55 -0.66 8.78 2.39
CA LEU A 55 -1.06 9.96 3.13
C LEU A 55 -2.45 9.71 3.72
N LEU A 56 -2.60 9.94 5.02
CA LEU A 56 -3.85 9.75 5.74
C LEU A 56 -4.34 11.05 6.33
N LYS A 57 -5.67 11.19 6.44
CA LYS A 57 -6.25 12.24 7.27
C LYS A 57 -5.95 11.94 8.73
N GLU A 58 -5.56 12.96 9.48
CA GLU A 58 -5.19 12.82 10.89
C GLU A 58 -6.29 12.19 11.72
N SER A 59 -7.54 12.57 11.46
CA SER A 59 -8.69 12.11 12.23
C SER A 59 -8.97 10.62 12.13
N ILE A 60 -8.43 9.93 11.11
CA ILE A 60 -8.68 8.50 10.89
C ILE A 60 -7.40 7.68 10.91
N ALA A 61 -6.25 8.30 11.16
CA ALA A 61 -4.94 7.67 10.96
C ALA A 61 -4.76 6.37 11.74
N SER A 62 -5.16 6.34 13.02
CA SER A 62 -4.91 5.17 13.86
C SER A 62 -5.74 3.95 13.43
N SER A 63 -7.04 4.10 13.20
CA SER A 63 -7.90 2.98 12.84
C SER A 63 -7.64 2.50 11.40
N VAL A 64 -7.44 3.44 10.47
CA VAL A 64 -7.20 3.11 9.08
C VAL A 64 -5.83 2.46 8.90
N GLN A 65 -4.81 2.93 9.63
CA GLN A 65 -3.48 2.34 9.57
C GLN A 65 -3.51 0.86 9.94
N GLU A 66 -4.21 0.52 11.02
CA GLU A 66 -4.34 -0.87 11.45
C GLU A 66 -5.05 -1.70 10.39
N GLU A 67 -6.15 -1.19 9.84
CA GLU A 67 -6.91 -1.88 8.80
C GLU A 67 -6.07 -2.09 7.54
N LEU A 68 -5.31 -1.08 7.11
CA LEU A 68 -4.45 -1.19 5.93
C LEU A 68 -3.34 -2.20 6.14
N ILE A 69 -2.72 -2.23 7.31
CA ILE A 69 -1.67 -3.20 7.59
C ILE A 69 -2.22 -4.62 7.51
N LEU A 70 -3.38 -4.87 8.10
CA LEU A 70 -4.03 -6.18 8.05
C LEU A 70 -4.39 -6.56 6.61
N HIS A 71 -4.96 -5.62 5.84
CA HIS A 71 -5.35 -5.87 4.46
C HIS A 71 -4.14 -6.19 3.58
N CYS A 72 -3.08 -5.37 3.67
CA CYS A 72 -1.89 -5.54 2.84
C CYS A 72 -1.11 -6.80 3.18
N ASN A 73 -1.16 -7.22 4.45
CA ASN A 73 -0.38 -8.37 4.93
C ASN A 73 -1.18 -9.67 4.95
N LYS A 74 -2.42 -9.64 4.49
CA LYS A 74 -3.22 -10.86 4.40
C LYS A 74 -2.58 -11.82 3.40
N ILE A 75 -2.30 -13.03 3.85
CA ILE A 75 -1.69 -14.05 3.01
C ILE A 75 -2.78 -14.70 2.16
N THR A 76 -2.53 -14.79 0.86
CA THR A 76 -3.41 -15.46 -0.08
C THR A 76 -3.10 -16.96 -0.06
N MET A 77 -4.11 -17.78 0.23
CA MET A 77 -3.94 -19.22 0.25
C MET A 77 -4.78 -19.88 -0.80
#